data_142e39c05cbc042adece613dde3abf3b
#
_entry.id   142e39c05cbc042adece613dde3abf3b
#
_cell.length_a   1.000
_cell.length_b   1.000
_cell.length_c   1.000
_cell.angle_alpha   90.00
_cell.angle_beta   90.00
_cell.angle_gamma   90.00
#
_symmetry.space_group_name_H-M   'P 1'
#
loop_
_entity.id
_entity.type
_entity.pdbx_description
1 polymer ?
#
loop_
_entity_poly.entity_id
_entity_poly.type
_entity_poly.pdbx_seq_one_letter_code
_entity_poly.pdbx_strand_id
1 'polypeptide(L)'
;MIPYFISFLLLGMPLCWIEWTMGRYGGRFSHGSLPGIYDALIKRPWAKYLGVLGLFVPLVIFFYYTYIEAWCLGYSAFSLLGKYSAISKPEEMGAFLSAFQGLTPNTHFSSVGVAYAFFILTFAVNMVVIYKGLVHGIELLCKIAMPVLLVGGVVLMVRIFMFTSPDPARTDINITKALGFMWNPNFAVLYNPNVWLAAAGQIFFTLSVGLGAIMTYASYLRAQDDVALSSTTAAALMGTRKTRSSGGCPARSMCAPSRSHWQ
;
A
#
# COMPACT_ATOMS: atom_id res chain seq x y z
N MET A 1 18.75 1.95 -8.30
CA MET A 1 18.60 0.80 -7.38
C MET A 1 19.50 0.88 -6.14
N ILE A 2 20.82 1.21 -6.25
CA ILE A 2 21.75 1.26 -5.09
C ILE A 2 21.21 2.13 -3.93
N PRO A 3 20.80 3.38 -4.12
CA PRO A 3 20.25 4.20 -3.03
C PRO A 3 19.01 3.59 -2.37
N TYR A 4 18.19 2.90 -3.15
CA TYR A 4 17.00 2.23 -2.62
C TYR A 4 17.37 1.10 -1.64
N PHE A 5 18.27 0.21 -2.03
CA PHE A 5 18.70 -0.88 -1.14
C PHE A 5 19.41 -0.39 0.11
N ILE A 6 20.26 0.63 -0.02
CA ILE A 6 20.95 1.22 1.14
C ILE A 6 19.94 1.90 2.08
N SER A 7 19.01 2.68 1.54
CA SER A 7 17.94 3.31 2.34
C SER A 7 17.03 2.28 2.99
N PHE A 8 16.75 1.17 2.30
CA PHE A 8 15.97 0.07 2.87
C PHE A 8 16.65 -0.55 4.08
N LEU A 9 17.94 -0.84 3.99
CA LEU A 9 18.70 -1.47 5.08
C LEU A 9 18.96 -0.51 6.24
N LEU A 10 19.29 0.76 5.96
CA LEU A 10 19.66 1.73 6.98
C LEU A 10 18.48 2.44 7.65
N LEU A 11 17.41 2.68 6.90
CA LEU A 11 16.23 3.39 7.41
C LEU A 11 15.02 2.46 7.54
N GLY A 12 14.70 1.73 6.48
CA GLY A 12 13.47 0.95 6.42
C GLY A 12 13.41 -0.14 7.50
N MET A 13 14.44 -0.98 7.57
CA MET A 13 14.48 -2.11 8.51
C MET A 13 14.47 -1.66 9.98
N PRO A 14 15.36 -0.75 10.42
CA PRO A 14 15.38 -0.32 11.81
C PRO A 14 14.08 0.37 12.24
N LEU A 15 13.53 1.24 11.40
CA LEU A 15 12.27 1.92 11.71
C LEU A 15 11.11 0.93 11.79
N CYS A 16 11.06 -0.05 10.88
CA CYS A 16 10.07 -1.11 10.92
C CYS A 16 10.15 -1.89 12.25
N TRP A 17 11.36 -2.27 12.70
CA TRP A 17 11.55 -2.94 14.00
C TRP A 17 11.07 -2.10 15.18
N ILE A 18 11.37 -0.81 15.17
CA ILE A 18 10.92 0.12 16.22
C ILE A 18 9.40 0.15 16.26
N GLU A 19 8.72 0.35 15.13
CA GLU A 19 7.27 0.44 15.08
C GLU A 19 6.58 -0.86 15.51
N TRP A 20 7.09 -2.01 15.05
CA TRP A 20 6.57 -3.31 15.47
C TRP A 20 6.73 -3.53 16.98
N THR A 21 7.87 -3.14 17.54
CA THR A 21 8.14 -3.26 18.97
C THR A 21 7.24 -2.35 19.79
N MET A 22 7.07 -1.09 19.36
CA MET A 22 6.20 -0.12 20.01
C MET A 22 4.74 -0.57 19.97
N GLY A 23 4.27 -1.04 18.80
CA GLY A 23 2.91 -1.55 18.65
C GLY A 23 2.64 -2.74 19.56
N ARG A 24 3.53 -3.75 19.59
CA ARG A 24 3.42 -4.91 20.49
C ARG A 24 3.45 -4.51 21.96
N TYR A 25 4.27 -3.54 22.32
CA TYR A 25 4.30 -3.03 23.69
C TYR A 25 2.98 -2.41 24.11
N GLY A 26 2.41 -1.53 23.26
CA GLY A 26 1.10 -0.93 23.51
C GLY A 26 -0.03 -1.97 23.60
N GLY A 27 0.04 -3.02 22.76
CA GLY A 27 -0.92 -4.12 22.79
C GLY A 27 -1.00 -4.87 24.12
N ARG A 28 0.11 -4.94 24.89
CA ARG A 28 0.11 -5.52 26.25
C ARG A 28 -0.77 -4.75 27.24
N PHE A 29 -1.00 -3.48 26.96
CA PHE A 29 -1.88 -2.62 27.77
C PHE A 29 -3.27 -2.47 27.15
N SER A 30 -3.63 -3.34 26.21
CA SER A 30 -4.90 -3.30 25.46
C SER A 30 -5.10 -2.02 24.64
N HIS A 31 -4.02 -1.32 24.30
CA HIS A 31 -4.05 -0.16 23.43
C HIS A 31 -3.75 -0.55 21.99
N GLY A 32 -4.79 -0.55 21.14
CA GLY A 32 -4.69 -0.81 19.70
C GLY A 32 -4.60 0.45 18.84
N SER A 33 -4.68 1.64 19.43
CA SER A 33 -4.60 2.92 18.72
C SER A 33 -3.34 3.69 19.09
N LEU A 34 -2.81 4.49 18.17
CA LEU A 34 -1.58 5.25 18.40
C LEU A 34 -1.62 6.15 19.63
N PRO A 35 -2.69 6.93 19.89
CA PRO A 35 -2.76 7.74 21.10
C PRO A 35 -2.56 6.92 22.38
N GLY A 36 -3.18 5.75 22.46
CA GLY A 36 -3.02 4.85 23.61
C GLY A 36 -1.63 4.23 23.69
N ILE A 37 -1.04 3.85 22.54
CA ILE A 37 0.33 3.30 22.47
C ILE A 37 1.34 4.34 22.97
N TYR A 38 1.23 5.60 22.51
CA TYR A 38 2.12 6.68 22.93
C TYR A 38 1.92 7.06 24.40
N ASP A 39 0.69 7.02 24.91
CA ASP A 39 0.39 7.26 26.33
C ASP A 39 1.06 6.19 27.22
N ALA A 40 0.96 4.92 26.82
CA ALA A 40 1.60 3.80 27.51
C ALA A 40 3.15 3.88 27.50
N LEU A 41 3.74 4.37 26.39
CA LEU A 41 5.19 4.47 26.21
C LEU A 41 5.80 5.65 26.97
N ILE A 42 5.22 6.83 26.86
CA ILE A 42 5.84 8.08 27.30
C ILE A 42 5.33 8.50 28.69
N LYS A 43 4.16 8.02 29.11
CA LYS A 43 3.53 8.33 30.40
C LYS A 43 3.46 9.85 30.70
N ARG A 44 3.25 10.66 29.70
CA ARG A 44 3.11 12.10 29.78
C ARG A 44 1.79 12.55 29.14
N PRO A 45 1.05 13.51 29.68
CA PRO A 45 -0.27 13.89 29.21
C PRO A 45 -0.29 14.43 27.75
N TRP A 46 0.83 14.94 27.27
CA TRP A 46 0.95 15.40 25.87
C TRP A 46 1.23 14.27 24.87
N ALA A 47 1.70 13.10 25.32
CA ALA A 47 2.08 12.00 24.44
C ALA A 47 0.91 11.49 23.56
N LYS A 48 -0.29 11.42 24.14
CA LYS A 48 -1.51 11.04 23.42
C LYS A 48 -1.82 11.97 22.25
N TYR A 49 -1.50 13.26 22.34
CA TYR A 49 -1.75 14.22 21.28
C TYR A 49 -0.80 14.00 20.08
N LEU A 50 0.45 13.56 20.31
CA LEU A 50 1.32 13.11 19.22
C LEU A 50 0.74 11.89 18.49
N GLY A 51 0.14 10.98 19.23
CA GLY A 51 -0.54 9.81 18.66
C GLY A 51 -1.72 10.19 17.74
N VAL A 52 -2.38 11.33 18.00
CA VAL A 52 -3.49 11.81 17.14
C VAL A 52 -2.98 12.14 15.73
N LEU A 53 -1.76 12.69 15.60
CA LEU A 53 -1.17 12.94 14.27
C LEU A 53 -1.03 11.65 13.46
N GLY A 54 -0.69 10.54 14.13
CA GLY A 54 -0.63 9.23 13.49
C GLY A 54 -1.99 8.63 13.10
N LEU A 55 -3.11 9.18 13.58
CA LEU A 55 -4.45 8.85 13.08
C LEU A 55 -4.86 9.77 11.92
N PHE A 56 -4.44 11.03 11.98
CA PHE A 56 -4.80 12.02 10.97
C PHE A 56 -4.19 11.70 9.60
N VAL A 57 -2.91 11.32 9.59
CA VAL A 57 -2.20 11.01 8.32
C VAL A 57 -2.85 9.85 7.55
N PRO A 58 -3.14 8.67 8.15
CA PRO A 58 -3.87 7.61 7.46
C PRO A 58 -5.26 8.02 6.97
N LEU A 59 -5.94 8.88 7.71
CA LEU A 59 -7.25 9.40 7.30
C LEU A 59 -7.16 10.22 6.01
N VAL A 60 -6.19 11.14 5.93
CA VAL A 60 -5.94 11.94 4.72
C VAL A 60 -5.55 11.02 3.55
N ILE A 61 -4.68 10.05 3.80
CA ILE A 61 -4.27 9.08 2.78
C ILE A 61 -5.47 8.27 2.31
N PHE A 62 -6.36 7.84 3.20
CA PHE A 62 -7.55 7.09 2.84
C PHE A 62 -8.43 7.83 1.82
N PHE A 63 -8.72 9.12 2.04
CA PHE A 63 -9.50 9.91 1.09
C PHE A 63 -8.80 10.03 -0.27
N TYR A 64 -7.53 10.37 -0.28
CA TYR A 64 -6.74 10.51 -1.49
C TYR A 64 -6.62 9.17 -2.24
N TYR A 65 -6.34 8.09 -1.52
CA TYR A 65 -6.16 6.77 -2.12
C TYR A 65 -7.45 6.19 -2.69
N THR A 66 -8.57 6.36 -2.01
CA THR A 66 -9.89 5.92 -2.52
C THR A 66 -10.20 6.57 -3.86
N TYR A 67 -9.75 7.81 -4.07
CA TYR A 67 -9.93 8.49 -5.35
C TYR A 67 -9.10 7.84 -6.47
N ILE A 68 -7.84 7.49 -6.18
CA ILE A 68 -6.97 6.77 -7.12
C ILE A 68 -7.51 5.37 -7.42
N GLU A 69 -7.98 4.64 -6.40
CA GLU A 69 -8.61 3.34 -6.56
C GLU A 69 -9.83 3.41 -7.49
N ALA A 70 -10.65 4.44 -7.35
CA ALA A 70 -11.79 4.68 -8.23
C ALA A 70 -11.37 4.86 -9.68
N TRP A 71 -10.28 5.57 -9.95
CA TRP A 71 -9.74 5.70 -11.30
C TRP A 71 -9.24 4.36 -11.85
N CYS A 72 -8.51 3.59 -11.06
CA CYS A 72 -8.05 2.26 -11.46
C CYS A 72 -9.21 1.33 -11.79
N LEU A 73 -10.27 1.35 -10.97
CA LEU A 73 -11.49 0.58 -11.21
C LEU A 73 -12.20 1.02 -12.50
N GLY A 74 -12.32 2.34 -12.71
CA GLY A 74 -12.90 2.91 -13.93
C GLY A 74 -12.11 2.50 -15.18
N TYR A 75 -10.78 2.62 -15.13
CA TYR A 75 -9.91 2.19 -16.23
C TYR A 75 -10.04 0.70 -16.53
N SER A 76 -10.09 -0.14 -15.50
CA SER A 76 -10.31 -1.58 -15.64
C SER A 76 -11.64 -1.88 -16.35
N ALA A 77 -12.72 -1.22 -15.93
CA ALA A 77 -14.04 -1.37 -16.56
C ALA A 77 -14.04 -0.89 -18.03
N PHE A 78 -13.43 0.26 -18.32
CA PHE A 78 -13.35 0.77 -19.69
C PHE A 78 -12.47 -0.10 -20.60
N SER A 79 -11.43 -0.72 -20.05
CA SER A 79 -10.61 -1.70 -20.76
C SER A 79 -11.44 -2.93 -21.15
N LEU A 80 -12.22 -3.46 -20.23
CA LEU A 80 -13.12 -4.60 -20.48
C LEU A 80 -14.20 -4.27 -21.51
N LEU A 81 -14.69 -3.02 -21.52
CA LEU A 81 -15.68 -2.54 -22.50
C LEU A 81 -15.07 -2.17 -23.86
N GLY A 82 -13.76 -2.30 -24.03
CA GLY A 82 -13.07 -2.01 -25.28
C GLY A 82 -13.04 -0.52 -25.67
N LYS A 83 -13.30 0.41 -24.75
CA LYS A 83 -13.32 1.85 -25.02
C LYS A 83 -11.96 2.41 -25.46
N TYR A 84 -10.87 1.68 -25.20
CA TYR A 84 -9.52 2.07 -25.61
C TYR A 84 -9.13 1.60 -27.00
N SER A 85 -9.94 0.76 -27.65
CA SER A 85 -9.59 0.20 -28.97
C SER A 85 -9.44 1.26 -30.07
N ALA A 86 -10.06 2.42 -29.89
CA ALA A 86 -9.95 3.56 -30.79
C ALA A 86 -8.77 4.50 -30.49
N ILE A 87 -8.10 4.33 -29.35
CA ILE A 87 -7.03 5.21 -28.89
C ILE A 87 -5.69 4.63 -29.31
N SER A 88 -5.00 5.26 -30.25
CA SER A 88 -3.72 4.79 -30.77
C SER A 88 -2.51 5.58 -30.25
N LYS A 89 -2.74 6.81 -29.74
CA LYS A 89 -1.66 7.71 -29.31
C LYS A 89 -1.62 7.87 -27.80
N PRO A 90 -0.42 7.93 -27.17
CA PRO A 90 -0.28 8.17 -25.74
C PRO A 90 -0.89 9.49 -25.25
N GLU A 91 -0.88 10.53 -26.10
CA GLU A 91 -1.45 11.86 -25.81
C GLU A 91 -2.97 11.80 -25.66
N GLU A 92 -3.64 11.01 -26.53
CA GLU A 92 -5.09 10.79 -26.46
C GLU A 92 -5.49 10.04 -25.20
N MET A 93 -4.63 9.13 -24.68
CA MET A 93 -4.86 8.45 -23.42
C MET A 93 -4.75 9.42 -22.23
N GLY A 94 -3.82 10.39 -22.27
CA GLY A 94 -3.74 11.46 -21.29
C GLY A 94 -4.98 12.35 -21.29
N ALA A 95 -5.49 12.70 -22.48
CA ALA A 95 -6.72 13.47 -22.64
C ALA A 95 -7.95 12.68 -22.13
N PHE A 96 -7.99 11.36 -22.36
CA PHE A 96 -9.04 10.49 -21.84
C PHE A 96 -9.05 10.49 -20.29
N LEU A 97 -7.86 10.40 -19.67
CA LEU A 97 -7.73 10.50 -18.20
C LEU A 97 -8.21 11.84 -17.68
N SER A 98 -7.73 12.94 -18.26
CA SER A 98 -8.12 14.30 -17.87
C SER A 98 -9.64 14.52 -17.95
N ALA A 99 -10.28 13.98 -18.97
CA ALA A 99 -11.73 14.07 -19.12
C ALA A 99 -12.47 13.17 -18.13
N PHE A 100 -11.97 11.96 -17.85
CA PHE A 100 -12.53 11.09 -16.81
C PHE A 100 -12.42 11.73 -15.43
N GLN A 101 -11.31 12.42 -15.14
CA GLN A 101 -11.13 13.21 -13.91
C GLN A 101 -11.99 14.48 -13.87
N GLY A 102 -12.57 14.88 -14.96
CA GLY A 102 -13.39 16.09 -15.08
C GLY A 102 -12.60 17.39 -15.23
N LEU A 103 -11.31 17.31 -15.54
CA LEU A 103 -10.46 18.49 -15.79
C LEU A 103 -10.80 19.15 -17.13
N THR A 104 -11.02 18.34 -18.15
CA THR A 104 -11.38 18.81 -19.50
C THR A 104 -12.46 17.92 -20.11
N PRO A 105 -13.64 18.46 -20.47
CA PRO A 105 -14.66 17.67 -21.14
C PRO A 105 -14.18 17.22 -22.53
N ASN A 106 -14.50 15.99 -22.91
CA ASN A 106 -14.18 15.47 -24.24
C ASN A 106 -15.37 14.66 -24.79
N THR A 107 -15.19 14.06 -26.00
CA THR A 107 -16.20 13.24 -26.67
C THR A 107 -16.62 11.99 -25.88
N HIS A 108 -15.79 11.51 -24.94
CA HIS A 108 -16.08 10.31 -24.16
C HIS A 108 -16.79 10.63 -22.83
N PHE A 109 -16.52 11.78 -22.23
CA PHE A 109 -17.07 12.20 -20.95
C PHE A 109 -17.52 13.66 -21.01
N SER A 110 -18.81 13.88 -20.90
CA SER A 110 -19.42 15.21 -20.86
C SER A 110 -19.54 15.76 -19.44
N SER A 111 -19.44 14.88 -18.44
CA SER A 111 -19.60 15.26 -17.02
C SER A 111 -18.76 14.38 -16.09
N VAL A 112 -18.53 14.89 -14.89
CA VAL A 112 -17.79 14.22 -13.80
C VAL A 112 -18.60 13.07 -13.17
N GLY A 113 -19.87 12.90 -13.56
CA GLY A 113 -20.80 11.95 -12.94
C GLY A 113 -20.30 10.50 -12.98
N VAL A 114 -19.62 10.11 -14.05
CA VAL A 114 -19.05 8.76 -14.18
C VAL A 114 -17.93 8.54 -13.18
N ALA A 115 -17.04 9.51 -12.99
CA ALA A 115 -15.96 9.43 -11.99
C ALA A 115 -16.52 9.34 -10.55
N TYR A 116 -17.56 10.12 -10.26
CA TYR A 116 -18.24 10.04 -8.96
C TYR A 116 -18.94 8.69 -8.74
N ALA A 117 -19.54 8.10 -9.77
CA ALA A 117 -20.15 6.78 -9.65
C ALA A 117 -19.11 5.71 -9.26
N PHE A 118 -17.94 5.71 -9.91
CA PHE A 118 -16.84 4.82 -9.55
C PHE A 118 -16.28 5.13 -8.16
N PHE A 119 -16.21 6.40 -7.76
CA PHE A 119 -15.77 6.80 -6.42
C PHE A 119 -16.72 6.26 -5.34
N ILE A 120 -18.03 6.45 -5.50
CA ILE A 120 -19.05 5.96 -4.56
C ILE A 120 -19.00 4.44 -4.48
N LEU A 121 -18.86 3.75 -5.62
CA LEU A 121 -18.74 2.30 -5.66
C LEU A 121 -17.51 1.81 -4.89
N THR A 122 -16.34 2.40 -5.16
CA THR A 122 -15.08 2.04 -4.49
C THR A 122 -15.16 2.33 -3.00
N PHE A 123 -15.69 3.49 -2.62
CA PHE A 123 -15.89 3.86 -1.22
C PHE A 123 -16.84 2.88 -0.50
N ALA A 124 -17.94 2.49 -1.14
CA ALA A 124 -18.87 1.51 -0.59
C ALA A 124 -18.19 0.13 -0.39
N VAL A 125 -17.40 -0.32 -1.36
CA VAL A 125 -16.64 -1.57 -1.24
C VAL A 125 -15.66 -1.50 -0.07
N ASN A 126 -14.90 -0.40 0.05
CA ASN A 126 -13.97 -0.20 1.17
C ASN A 126 -14.69 -0.20 2.52
N MET A 127 -15.85 0.47 2.63
CA MET A 127 -16.66 0.47 3.85
C MET A 127 -17.16 -0.93 4.20
N VAL A 128 -17.64 -1.70 3.24
CA VAL A 128 -18.09 -3.09 3.45
C VAL A 128 -16.93 -3.98 3.93
N VAL A 129 -15.74 -3.82 3.33
CA VAL A 129 -14.55 -4.60 3.73
C VAL A 129 -14.14 -4.26 5.17
N ILE A 130 -14.12 -2.98 5.52
CA ILE A 130 -13.78 -2.52 6.88
C ILE A 130 -14.84 -3.01 7.87
N TYR A 131 -16.12 -2.92 7.53
CA TYR A 131 -17.23 -3.37 8.39
C TYR A 131 -17.16 -4.86 8.70
N LYS A 132 -16.73 -5.69 7.75
CA LYS A 132 -16.50 -7.13 7.96
C LYS A 132 -15.28 -7.45 8.84
N GLY A 133 -14.48 -6.45 9.16
CA GLY A 133 -13.33 -6.56 10.05
C GLY A 133 -12.10 -7.22 9.41
N LEU A 134 -11.08 -7.45 10.25
CA LEU A 134 -9.76 -7.92 9.80
C LEU A 134 -9.82 -9.30 9.13
N VAL A 135 -10.46 -10.27 9.77
CA VAL A 135 -10.41 -11.68 9.34
C VAL A 135 -11.33 -11.95 8.14
N HIS A 136 -12.57 -11.49 8.20
CA HIS A 136 -13.59 -11.76 7.18
C HIS A 136 -13.66 -10.69 6.08
N GLY A 137 -13.06 -9.54 6.29
CA GLY A 137 -12.97 -8.45 5.32
C GLY A 137 -11.60 -8.39 4.66
N ILE A 138 -10.64 -7.83 5.36
CA ILE A 138 -9.31 -7.51 4.81
C ILE A 138 -8.54 -8.79 4.44
N GLU A 139 -8.51 -9.80 5.31
CA GLU A 139 -7.80 -11.05 5.03
C GLU A 139 -8.40 -11.80 3.83
N LEU A 140 -9.72 -11.84 3.72
CA LEU A 140 -10.40 -12.48 2.58
C LEU A 140 -10.10 -11.74 1.28
N LEU A 141 -10.18 -10.41 1.31
CA LEU A 141 -9.85 -9.58 0.14
C LEU A 141 -8.41 -9.82 -0.31
N CYS A 142 -7.46 -9.82 0.63
CA CYS A 142 -6.05 -10.08 0.33
C CYS A 142 -5.82 -11.49 -0.24
N LYS A 143 -6.52 -12.51 0.26
CA LYS A 143 -6.42 -13.87 -0.27
C LYS A 143 -6.82 -14.00 -1.73
N ILE A 144 -7.74 -13.15 -2.19
CA ILE A 144 -8.20 -13.14 -3.58
C ILE A 144 -7.35 -12.17 -4.41
N ALA A 145 -7.16 -10.95 -3.92
CA ALA A 145 -6.49 -9.89 -4.66
C ALA A 145 -5.01 -10.17 -4.92
N MET A 146 -4.29 -10.77 -3.95
CA MET A 146 -2.86 -11.05 -4.10
C MET A 146 -2.54 -12.05 -5.23
N PRO A 147 -3.23 -13.22 -5.34
CA PRO A 147 -3.04 -14.10 -6.49
C PRO A 147 -3.39 -13.45 -7.83
N VAL A 148 -4.48 -12.68 -7.87
CA VAL A 148 -4.89 -11.97 -9.10
C VAL A 148 -3.84 -10.96 -9.52
N LEU A 149 -3.29 -10.18 -8.58
CA LEU A 149 -2.22 -9.23 -8.84
C LEU A 149 -0.95 -9.93 -9.34
N LEU A 150 -0.58 -11.06 -8.74
CA LEU A 150 0.59 -11.85 -9.15
C LEU A 150 0.42 -12.42 -10.57
N VAL A 151 -0.73 -13.00 -10.86
CA VAL A 151 -1.05 -13.52 -12.20
C VAL A 151 -1.04 -12.38 -13.22
N GLY A 152 -1.68 -11.24 -12.89
CA GLY A 152 -1.67 -10.04 -13.74
C GLY A 152 -0.26 -9.53 -14.01
N GLY A 153 0.60 -9.48 -12.98
CA GLY A 153 2.00 -9.12 -13.11
C GLY A 153 2.80 -10.05 -14.04
N VAL A 154 2.58 -11.37 -13.91
CA VAL A 154 3.22 -12.36 -14.78
C VAL A 154 2.73 -12.20 -16.24
N VAL A 155 1.43 -12.03 -16.44
CA VAL A 155 0.85 -11.83 -17.77
C VAL A 155 1.43 -10.57 -18.42
N LEU A 156 1.51 -9.46 -17.68
CA LEU A 156 2.13 -8.22 -18.17
C LEU A 156 3.62 -8.42 -18.49
N MET A 157 4.36 -9.11 -17.64
CA MET A 157 5.77 -9.41 -17.86
C MET A 157 5.96 -10.23 -19.15
N VAL A 158 5.20 -11.31 -19.31
CA VAL A 158 5.24 -12.13 -20.55
C VAL A 158 4.88 -11.28 -21.76
N ARG A 159 3.83 -10.46 -21.66
CA ARG A 159 3.41 -9.57 -22.74
C ARG A 159 4.50 -8.58 -23.16
N ILE A 160 5.20 -8.00 -22.18
CA ILE A 160 6.32 -7.09 -22.44
C ILE A 160 7.47 -7.82 -23.14
N PHE A 161 7.81 -9.03 -22.70
CA PHE A 161 8.88 -9.83 -23.34
C PHE A 161 8.52 -10.27 -24.77
N MET A 162 7.24 -10.48 -25.04
CA MET A 162 6.75 -10.82 -26.39
C MET A 162 6.58 -9.58 -27.29
N PHE A 163 6.72 -8.39 -26.74
CA PHE A 163 6.49 -7.14 -27.47
C PHE A 163 7.74 -6.79 -28.29
N THR A 164 7.64 -6.90 -29.59
CA THR A 164 8.61 -6.35 -30.53
C THR A 164 8.21 -4.91 -30.83
N SER A 165 9.19 -4.00 -30.93
CA SER A 165 8.95 -2.57 -31.15
C SER A 165 7.85 -2.33 -32.20
N PRO A 166 6.74 -1.63 -31.84
CA PRO A 166 5.63 -1.41 -32.79
C PRO A 166 5.97 -0.39 -33.89
N ASP A 167 7.04 0.36 -33.69
CA ASP A 167 7.46 1.41 -34.63
C ASP A 167 8.87 1.09 -35.15
N PRO A 168 9.01 0.72 -36.43
CA PRO A 168 10.30 0.46 -37.05
C PRO A 168 11.24 1.68 -37.03
N ALA A 169 10.71 2.89 -36.88
CA ALA A 169 11.50 4.11 -36.79
C ALA A 169 12.09 4.33 -35.37
N ARG A 170 11.58 3.63 -34.35
CA ARG A 170 12.05 3.71 -32.96
C ARG A 170 12.74 2.41 -32.50
N THR A 171 13.79 2.03 -33.18
CA THR A 171 14.65 0.89 -32.77
C THR A 171 15.28 1.07 -31.39
N ASP A 172 15.19 2.29 -30.81
CA ASP A 172 15.72 2.61 -29.50
C ASP A 172 14.86 2.09 -28.34
N ILE A 173 13.61 1.74 -28.55
CA ILE A 173 12.72 1.17 -27.55
C ILE A 173 12.88 -0.35 -27.55
N ASN A 174 13.94 -0.82 -26.86
CA ASN A 174 14.20 -2.23 -26.73
C ASN A 174 14.10 -2.66 -25.26
N ILE A 175 13.54 -3.85 -25.03
CA ILE A 175 13.41 -4.43 -23.67
C ILE A 175 14.76 -4.46 -22.94
N THR A 176 15.83 -4.76 -23.68
CA THR A 176 17.20 -4.79 -23.16
C THR A 176 17.65 -3.42 -22.64
N LYS A 177 17.30 -2.33 -23.34
CA LYS A 177 17.60 -0.96 -22.87
C LYS A 177 16.76 -0.56 -21.68
N ALA A 178 15.46 -0.96 -21.64
CA ALA A 178 14.59 -0.70 -20.52
C ALA A 178 15.05 -1.44 -19.25
N LEU A 179 15.46 -2.70 -19.37
CA LEU A 179 16.08 -3.44 -18.27
C LEU A 179 17.44 -2.85 -17.90
N GLY A 180 18.25 -2.43 -18.88
CA GLY A 180 19.51 -1.75 -18.65
C GLY A 180 19.34 -0.45 -17.87
N PHE A 181 18.32 0.34 -18.16
CA PHE A 181 18.00 1.56 -17.40
C PHE A 181 17.76 1.27 -15.91
N MET A 182 17.13 0.15 -15.59
CA MET A 182 16.86 -0.23 -14.22
C MET A 182 18.09 -0.79 -13.49
N TRP A 183 18.93 -1.59 -14.19
CA TRP A 183 20.02 -2.36 -13.59
C TRP A 183 21.41 -1.77 -13.83
N ASN A 184 21.63 -0.96 -14.88
CA ASN A 184 22.91 -0.33 -15.13
C ASN A 184 23.16 0.80 -14.12
N PRO A 185 24.17 0.68 -13.24
CA PRO A 185 24.41 1.69 -12.23
C PRO A 185 25.03 2.94 -12.85
N ASN A 186 24.38 4.08 -12.67
CA ASN A 186 24.96 5.38 -12.96
C ASN A 186 25.51 5.97 -11.66
N PHE A 187 26.80 5.84 -11.43
CA PHE A 187 27.45 6.29 -10.20
C PHE A 187 27.47 7.82 -10.04
N ALA A 188 27.43 8.58 -11.13
CA ALA A 188 27.37 10.04 -11.07
C ALA A 188 26.09 10.53 -10.37
N VAL A 189 25.00 9.80 -10.49
CA VAL A 189 23.71 10.14 -9.86
C VAL A 189 23.74 9.95 -8.34
N LEU A 190 24.65 9.13 -7.82
CA LEU A 190 24.78 8.92 -6.37
C LEU A 190 25.23 10.16 -5.59
N TYR A 191 25.88 11.11 -6.25
CA TYR A 191 26.26 12.38 -5.64
C TYR A 191 25.11 13.35 -5.49
N ASN A 192 23.97 13.09 -6.13
CA ASN A 192 22.80 13.95 -6.03
C ASN A 192 21.96 13.58 -4.80
N PRO A 193 21.85 14.47 -3.79
CA PRO A 193 21.09 14.22 -2.57
C PRO A 193 19.60 13.98 -2.81
N ASN A 194 19.02 14.54 -3.88
CA ASN A 194 17.61 14.34 -4.22
C ASN A 194 17.27 12.90 -4.54
N VAL A 195 18.23 12.12 -5.08
CA VAL A 195 18.05 10.70 -5.37
C VAL A 195 17.95 9.88 -4.08
N TRP A 196 18.74 10.24 -3.08
CA TRP A 196 18.68 9.61 -1.76
C TRP A 196 17.39 9.96 -1.02
N LEU A 197 16.98 11.22 -1.11
CA LEU A 197 15.71 11.67 -0.54
C LEU A 197 14.51 10.96 -1.18
N ALA A 198 14.50 10.84 -2.51
CA ALA A 198 13.47 10.11 -3.24
C ALA A 198 13.47 8.62 -2.89
N ALA A 199 14.64 7.99 -2.76
CA ALA A 199 14.76 6.60 -2.35
C ALA A 199 14.26 6.38 -0.91
N ALA A 200 14.64 7.25 0.03
CA ALA A 200 14.13 7.20 1.40
C ALA A 200 12.61 7.39 1.45
N GLY A 201 12.08 8.39 0.76
CA GLY A 201 10.64 8.64 0.67
C GLY A 201 9.87 7.44 0.12
N GLN A 202 10.41 6.79 -0.92
CA GLN A 202 9.83 5.57 -1.46
C GLN A 202 9.82 4.42 -0.45
N ILE A 203 10.87 4.27 0.37
CA ILE A 203 10.92 3.25 1.43
C ILE A 203 9.88 3.52 2.51
N PHE A 204 9.75 4.76 2.98
CA PHE A 204 8.70 5.13 3.94
C PHE A 204 7.32 4.78 3.44
N PHE A 205 7.05 5.08 2.17
CA PHE A 205 5.77 4.78 1.53
C PHE A 205 5.54 3.26 1.37
N THR A 206 6.54 2.53 0.87
CA THR A 206 6.44 1.09 0.60
C THR A 206 6.25 0.28 1.89
N LEU A 207 6.97 0.62 2.95
CA LEU A 207 6.87 -0.05 4.24
C LEU A 207 5.73 0.49 5.11
N SER A 208 5.08 1.59 4.70
CA SER A 208 4.06 2.28 5.50
C SER A 208 4.56 2.70 6.89
N VAL A 209 5.86 2.95 7.03
CA VAL A 209 6.50 3.39 8.27
C VAL A 209 6.18 4.88 8.51
N GLY A 210 5.98 5.27 9.75
CA GLY A 210 5.60 6.64 10.12
C GLY A 210 4.09 6.91 10.04
N LEU A 211 3.31 6.01 9.47
CA LEU A 211 1.86 6.18 9.29
C LEU A 211 1.03 5.60 10.44
N GLY A 212 1.67 4.90 11.37
CA GLY A 212 0.99 4.28 12.51
C GLY A 212 0.21 2.99 12.20
N ALA A 213 0.05 2.64 10.94
CA ALA A 213 -0.64 1.42 10.54
C ALA A 213 0.08 0.16 11.07
N ILE A 214 1.41 0.14 10.98
CA ILE A 214 2.24 -0.96 11.49
C ILE A 214 2.08 -1.11 13.00
N MET A 215 2.13 -0.01 13.75
CA MET A 215 1.98 -0.03 15.21
C MET A 215 0.62 -0.59 15.63
N THR A 216 -0.46 -0.15 14.95
CA THR A 216 -1.81 -0.66 15.18
C THR A 216 -1.89 -2.17 14.87
N TYR A 217 -1.31 -2.61 13.75
CA TYR A 217 -1.27 -4.02 13.40
C TYR A 217 -0.46 -4.85 14.41
N ALA A 218 0.70 -4.36 14.80
CA ALA A 218 1.59 -5.01 15.75
C ALA A 218 0.99 -5.10 17.17
N SER A 219 0.01 -4.26 17.51
CA SER A 219 -0.68 -4.32 18.81
C SER A 219 -1.49 -5.60 19.00
N TYR A 220 -1.85 -6.29 17.91
CA TYR A 220 -2.54 -7.59 17.96
C TYR A 220 -1.61 -8.80 18.09
N LEU A 221 -0.28 -8.60 18.09
CA LEU A 221 0.69 -9.67 18.29
C LEU A 221 0.72 -10.16 19.73
N ARG A 222 0.94 -11.46 19.88
CA ARG A 222 1.08 -12.08 21.20
C ARG A 222 2.46 -11.78 21.79
N ALA A 223 2.57 -11.87 23.12
CA ALA A 223 3.83 -11.65 23.83
C ALA A 223 4.94 -12.66 23.43
N GLN A 224 4.55 -13.83 22.92
CA GLN A 224 5.45 -14.91 22.52
C GLN A 224 5.91 -14.81 21.05
N ASP A 225 5.27 -13.96 20.24
CA ASP A 225 5.63 -13.82 18.84
C ASP A 225 6.98 -13.09 18.70
N ASP A 226 7.83 -13.60 17.81
CA ASP A 226 9.13 -12.96 17.53
C ASP A 226 8.92 -11.74 16.64
N VAL A 227 9.13 -10.56 17.21
CA VAL A 227 8.98 -9.29 16.51
C VAL A 227 10.07 -9.08 15.46
N ALA A 228 11.31 -9.47 15.75
CA ALA A 228 12.42 -9.27 14.83
C ALA A 228 12.22 -10.10 13.54
N LEU A 229 11.87 -11.38 13.69
CA LEU A 229 11.58 -12.25 12.57
C LEU A 229 10.31 -11.81 11.83
N SER A 230 9.24 -11.50 12.55
CA SER A 230 7.96 -11.09 11.94
C SER A 230 8.08 -9.78 11.19
N SER A 231 8.78 -8.78 11.73
CA SER A 231 8.97 -7.49 11.07
C SER A 231 9.94 -7.56 9.89
N THR A 232 11.01 -8.37 10.01
CA THR A 232 11.95 -8.59 8.92
C THR A 232 11.29 -9.34 7.77
N THR A 233 10.53 -10.40 8.07
CA THR A 233 9.78 -11.12 7.05
C THR A 233 8.67 -10.28 6.44
N ALA A 234 7.97 -9.45 7.21
CA ALA A 234 7.00 -8.52 6.68
C ALA A 234 7.67 -7.49 5.76
N ALA A 235 8.79 -6.90 6.17
CA ALA A 235 9.53 -5.95 5.34
C ALA A 235 10.10 -6.60 4.08
N ALA A 236 10.64 -7.81 4.17
CA ALA A 236 11.12 -8.58 3.02
C ALA A 236 9.98 -9.08 2.14
N LEU A 237 8.82 -9.38 2.72
CA LEU A 237 7.65 -9.96 2.06
C LEU A 237 6.57 -8.95 1.71
N MET A 238 6.74 -7.67 1.97
CA MET A 238 5.94 -6.64 1.29
C MET A 238 6.18 -6.67 -0.23
N GLY A 239 7.06 -7.58 -0.67
CA GLY A 239 7.11 -8.10 -2.02
C GLY A 239 6.64 -9.55 -2.20
N THR A 240 6.55 -10.42 -1.16
CA THR A 240 6.14 -11.82 -1.34
C THR A 240 5.69 -12.49 -0.03
N ARG A 241 4.48 -12.91 -0.02
CA ARG A 241 3.79 -14.08 0.59
C ARG A 241 4.11 -14.59 2.01
N LYS A 242 3.00 -14.74 2.69
CA LYS A 242 2.61 -15.51 3.88
C LYS A 242 3.39 -16.81 4.09
N THR A 243 4.17 -16.91 5.14
CA THR A 243 4.51 -18.21 5.74
C THR A 243 3.33 -18.65 6.62
N ARG A 244 2.81 -19.81 6.29
CA ARG A 244 1.74 -20.50 6.98
C ARG A 244 2.17 -20.75 8.43
N SER A 245 1.69 -19.95 9.35
CA SER A 245 1.71 -20.29 10.76
C SER A 245 0.72 -21.44 10.96
N SER A 246 1.25 -22.66 11.02
CA SER A 246 0.54 -23.83 11.50
C SER A 246 0.41 -23.70 13.02
N GLY A 247 -0.63 -23.04 13.45
CA GLY A 247 -0.97 -22.92 14.87
C GLY A 247 -2.33 -22.28 14.95
N GLY A 248 -3.38 -23.11 14.96
CA GLY A 248 -4.74 -22.65 15.13
C GLY A 248 -4.85 -21.73 16.35
N CYS A 249 -5.23 -20.51 16.12
CA CYS A 249 -5.70 -19.63 17.16
C CYS A 249 -7.16 -20.01 17.44
N PRO A 250 -7.49 -20.52 18.64
CA PRO A 250 -8.88 -20.60 19.03
C PRO A 250 -9.38 -19.20 19.31
N ALA A 251 -10.00 -18.58 18.29
CA ALA A 251 -10.60 -17.25 18.35
C ALA A 251 -11.79 -17.15 19.34
N ARG A 252 -11.93 -18.09 20.26
CA ARG A 252 -13.07 -18.16 21.19
C ARG A 252 -12.78 -17.67 22.62
N SER A 253 -11.54 -17.36 22.99
CA SER A 253 -11.25 -16.96 24.37
C SER A 253 -10.87 -15.48 24.59
N MET A 254 -10.81 -14.67 23.55
CA MET A 254 -10.47 -13.25 23.69
C MET A 254 -11.65 -12.27 23.58
N CYS A 255 -12.88 -12.75 23.36
CA CYS A 255 -14.08 -11.93 23.33
C CYS A 255 -15.04 -12.20 24.51
N ALA A 256 -14.55 -12.68 25.62
CA ALA A 256 -15.33 -12.66 26.87
C ALA A 256 -14.95 -11.37 27.61
N PRO A 257 -15.85 -10.39 27.76
CA PRO A 257 -15.64 -9.32 28.72
C PRO A 257 -15.63 -9.99 30.10
N SER A 258 -14.53 -9.88 30.83
CA SER A 258 -14.51 -10.21 32.25
C SER A 258 -15.49 -9.27 32.95
N ARG A 259 -16.70 -9.79 33.20
CA ARG A 259 -17.60 -9.22 34.22
C ARG A 259 -16.92 -9.50 35.56
N SER A 260 -16.34 -8.52 36.14
CA SER A 260 -16.30 -8.32 37.60
C SER A 260 -15.38 -7.16 37.95
N HIS A 261 -15.91 -6.33 38.80
CA HIS A 261 -15.34 -5.26 39.59
C HIS A 261 -15.48 -3.83 39.03
N TRP A 262 -16.72 -3.38 39.05
CA TRP A 262 -17.04 -2.02 39.50
C TRP A 262 -18.01 -2.16 40.70
N GLN A 263 -17.50 -2.14 41.90
CA GLN A 263 -18.12 -1.62 43.09
C GLN A 263 -17.24 -0.52 43.64
#